data_063c8b329317afb7718acc6b7b777852
#
_entry.id   063c8b329317afb7718acc6b7b777852
#
_cell.length_a   1.000
_cell.length_b   1.000
_cell.length_c   1.000
_cell.angle_alpha   90.00
_cell.angle_beta   90.00
_cell.angle_gamma   90.00
#
_symmetry.space_group_name_H-M   'P 1'
#
loop_
_entity.id
_entity.type
_entity.pdbx_description
1 polymer ?
#
loop_
_entity_poly.entity_id
_entity_poly.type
_entity_poly.pdbx_seq_one_letter_code
_entity_poly.pdbx_strand_id
1 'polypeptide(L)'
;MDLRPQGQDIIRTWLFSTVVRADLEFGALPWTHAGLSGWILDSDHKKMSKSKGNVVTPMGILEKYGSDAVRYWAASARLGLDAAFDEQQMKIGRRLAIKVLNASKFALTMGGEGAAIDLDPALVTVPLDRSVLAALASVIDEASAALASYEHSRALEVTESFFWTFCDDYLELVKERAYNRDGAWDEASAASARAALAIVIDNVVRLLAPY
;
A
#
# COMPACT_ATOMS: atom_id res chain seq x y z
N MET A 1 24.95 -2.91 5.65
CA MET A 1 23.49 -3.20 5.85
C MET A 1 22.87 -1.99 6.49
N ASP A 2 21.75 -1.50 5.98
CA ASP A 2 21.16 -0.25 6.45
C ASP A 2 20.05 -0.49 7.48
N LEU A 3 19.24 -1.52 7.27
CA LEU A 3 18.11 -1.87 8.13
C LEU A 3 18.19 -3.34 8.58
N ARG A 4 17.97 -3.55 9.88
CA ARG A 4 17.82 -4.87 10.51
C ARG A 4 16.41 -5.03 11.10
N PRO A 5 15.46 -5.67 10.41
CA PRO A 5 14.16 -6.02 10.98
C PRO A 5 14.27 -7.25 11.87
N GLN A 6 13.63 -7.21 13.05
CA GLN A 6 13.56 -8.34 14.00
C GLN A 6 12.43 -8.18 15.01
N GLY A 7 12.08 -9.28 15.69
CA GLY A 7 11.19 -9.25 16.86
C GLY A 7 11.85 -8.66 18.11
N GLN A 8 11.04 -8.12 18.99
CA GLN A 8 11.50 -7.53 20.25
C GLN A 8 12.08 -8.56 21.24
N ASP A 9 11.74 -9.84 21.10
CA ASP A 9 12.16 -10.91 22.01
C ASP A 9 13.65 -11.25 21.94
N ILE A 10 14.32 -10.93 20.83
CA ILE A 10 15.74 -11.23 20.64
C ILE A 10 16.66 -10.00 20.82
N ILE A 11 16.15 -8.90 21.39
CA ILE A 11 16.96 -7.71 21.68
C ILE A 11 18.11 -8.03 22.61
N ARG A 12 17.83 -8.74 23.72
CA ARG A 12 18.84 -9.05 24.76
C ARG A 12 19.82 -10.13 24.33
N THR A 13 19.50 -10.90 23.34
CA THR A 13 20.33 -12.03 22.88
C THR A 13 21.02 -11.69 21.57
N TRP A 14 20.35 -11.87 20.47
CA TRP A 14 20.94 -11.78 19.15
C TRP A 14 21.36 -10.34 18.77
N LEU A 15 20.50 -9.33 18.99
CA LEU A 15 20.84 -7.95 18.65
C LEU A 15 22.01 -7.46 19.50
N PHE A 16 21.93 -7.62 20.83
CA PHE A 16 22.98 -7.18 21.74
C PHE A 16 24.33 -7.82 21.41
N SER A 17 24.37 -9.16 21.26
CA SER A 17 25.63 -9.85 20.96
C SER A 17 26.22 -9.44 19.60
N THR A 18 25.37 -9.18 18.60
CA THR A 18 25.85 -8.77 17.27
C THR A 18 26.43 -7.36 17.30
N VAL A 19 25.75 -6.42 17.97
CA VAL A 19 26.23 -5.02 18.10
C VAL A 19 27.55 -4.97 18.85
N VAL A 20 27.62 -5.64 20.02
CA VAL A 20 28.85 -5.64 20.83
C VAL A 20 30.04 -6.27 20.10
N ARG A 21 29.82 -7.39 19.40
CA ARG A 21 30.89 -8.02 18.63
C ARG A 21 31.35 -7.14 17.45
N ALA A 22 30.42 -6.52 16.73
CA ALA A 22 30.77 -5.65 15.63
C ALA A 22 31.58 -4.42 16.10
N ASP A 23 31.19 -3.83 17.22
CA ASP A 23 31.91 -2.69 17.79
C ASP A 23 33.32 -3.08 18.26
N LEU A 24 33.45 -4.20 18.99
CA LEU A 24 34.76 -4.67 19.49
C LEU A 24 35.71 -5.14 18.39
N GLU A 25 35.19 -5.80 17.34
CA GLU A 25 36.02 -6.35 16.27
C GLU A 25 36.34 -5.33 15.17
N PHE A 26 35.40 -4.43 14.85
CA PHE A 26 35.49 -3.56 13.69
C PHE A 26 35.41 -2.07 14.05
N GLY A 27 35.14 -1.70 15.30
CA GLY A 27 34.92 -0.30 15.71
C GLY A 27 33.74 0.38 15.03
N ALA A 28 32.73 -0.40 14.58
CA ALA A 28 31.60 0.11 13.82
C ALA A 28 30.32 -0.67 14.13
N LEU A 29 29.17 0.02 13.99
CA LEU A 29 27.88 -0.63 14.11
C LEU A 29 27.57 -1.48 12.87
N PRO A 30 26.92 -2.65 13.01
CA PRO A 30 26.64 -3.56 11.89
C PRO A 30 25.53 -3.07 10.94
N TRP A 31 24.73 -2.10 11.38
CA TRP A 31 23.65 -1.45 10.63
C TRP A 31 23.34 -0.06 11.19
N THR A 32 22.63 0.76 10.42
CA THR A 32 22.23 2.10 10.84
C THR A 32 20.88 2.14 11.56
N HIS A 33 19.97 1.22 11.20
CA HIS A 33 18.61 1.15 11.76
C HIS A 33 18.25 -0.27 12.17
N ALA A 34 17.51 -0.41 13.28
CA ALA A 34 16.89 -1.67 13.70
C ALA A 34 15.35 -1.49 13.75
N GLY A 35 14.64 -2.19 12.89
CA GLY A 35 13.18 -2.22 12.89
C GLY A 35 12.68 -3.29 13.85
N LEU A 36 12.09 -2.90 14.98
CA LEU A 36 11.59 -3.85 15.98
C LEU A 36 10.10 -4.06 15.81
N SER A 37 9.68 -5.31 15.59
CA SER A 37 8.28 -5.70 15.58
C SER A 37 7.82 -6.17 16.96
N GLY A 38 6.53 -5.95 17.28
CA GLY A 38 5.88 -6.58 18.42
C GLY A 38 5.57 -8.07 18.20
N TRP A 39 4.78 -8.64 19.09
CA TRP A 39 4.30 -10.02 18.99
C TRP A 39 3.12 -10.13 18.01
N ILE A 40 3.01 -11.30 17.38
CA ILE A 40 1.75 -11.70 16.74
C ILE A 40 0.93 -12.43 17.80
N LEU A 41 -0.25 -11.89 18.08
CA LEU A 41 -1.19 -12.42 19.06
C LEU A 41 -2.29 -13.22 18.37
N ASP A 42 -2.92 -14.14 19.08
CA ASP A 42 -4.14 -14.81 18.61
C ASP A 42 -5.34 -13.87 18.65
N SER A 43 -6.52 -14.36 18.22
CA SER A 43 -7.77 -13.59 18.21
C SER A 43 -8.23 -13.12 19.60
N ASP A 44 -7.74 -13.76 20.67
CA ASP A 44 -8.00 -13.39 22.06
C ASP A 44 -6.93 -12.45 22.64
N HIS A 45 -6.06 -11.88 21.81
CA HIS A 45 -4.94 -11.03 22.19
C HIS A 45 -3.91 -11.73 23.12
N LYS A 46 -3.76 -13.06 23.00
CA LYS A 46 -2.79 -13.83 23.75
C LYS A 46 -1.59 -14.19 22.87
N LYS A 47 -0.39 -14.20 23.45
CA LYS A 47 0.82 -14.62 22.75
C LYS A 47 0.66 -16.05 22.24
N MET A 48 0.89 -16.23 20.93
CA MET A 48 0.88 -17.55 20.30
C MET A 48 2.05 -18.39 20.80
N SER A 49 1.79 -19.66 21.12
CA SER A 49 2.83 -20.64 21.43
C SER A 49 2.40 -22.05 21.04
N LYS A 50 3.37 -22.85 20.59
CA LYS A 50 3.12 -24.26 20.22
C LYS A 50 2.59 -25.07 21.40
N SER A 51 3.07 -24.80 22.63
CA SER A 51 2.63 -25.49 23.84
C SER A 51 1.19 -25.21 24.23
N LYS A 52 0.64 -24.05 23.83
CA LYS A 52 -0.76 -23.67 24.09
C LYS A 52 -1.70 -24.11 22.97
N GLY A 53 -1.19 -24.53 21.81
CA GLY A 53 -1.99 -24.95 20.69
C GLY A 53 -2.75 -23.82 19.97
N ASN A 54 -2.44 -22.55 20.25
CA ASN A 54 -3.10 -21.37 19.70
C ASN A 54 -2.33 -20.74 18.52
N VAL A 55 -1.44 -21.50 17.89
CA VAL A 55 -0.67 -21.02 16.74
C VAL A 55 -1.52 -21.12 15.47
N VAL A 56 -1.71 -19.98 14.81
CA VAL A 56 -2.30 -19.92 13.47
C VAL A 56 -1.17 -20.04 12.43
N THR A 57 -1.27 -21.04 11.55
CA THR A 57 -0.26 -21.26 10.51
C THR A 57 -0.57 -20.41 9.27
N PRO A 58 0.44 -19.82 8.61
CA PRO A 58 0.22 -18.98 7.44
C PRO A 58 -0.47 -19.70 6.26
N MET A 59 -0.22 -21.01 6.08
CA MET A 59 -0.72 -21.75 4.92
C MET A 59 -2.24 -21.73 4.80
N GLY A 60 -2.96 -22.07 5.87
CA GLY A 60 -4.42 -22.07 5.84
C GLY A 60 -5.02 -20.67 5.61
N ILE A 61 -4.31 -19.62 6.03
CA ILE A 61 -4.72 -18.23 5.81
C ILE A 61 -4.49 -17.83 4.34
N LEU A 62 -3.32 -18.20 3.77
CA LEU A 62 -2.99 -17.95 2.38
C LEU A 62 -3.96 -18.63 1.42
N GLU A 63 -4.34 -19.89 1.72
CA GLU A 63 -5.35 -20.63 0.95
C GLU A 63 -6.72 -19.97 1.02
N LYS A 64 -7.13 -19.47 2.20
CA LYS A 64 -8.44 -18.89 2.43
C LYS A 64 -8.59 -17.47 1.88
N TYR A 65 -7.59 -16.61 2.05
CA TYR A 65 -7.68 -15.17 1.76
C TYR A 65 -6.81 -14.71 0.60
N GLY A 66 -5.79 -15.47 0.22
CA GLY A 66 -4.79 -15.07 -0.79
C GLY A 66 -3.63 -14.28 -0.19
N SER A 67 -2.55 -14.15 -0.97
CA SER A 67 -1.31 -13.48 -0.54
C SER A 67 -1.50 -11.99 -0.23
N ASP A 68 -2.22 -11.27 -1.09
CA ASP A 68 -2.40 -9.83 -0.94
C ASP A 68 -3.13 -9.47 0.38
N ALA A 69 -4.14 -10.28 0.76
CA ALA A 69 -4.86 -10.10 2.00
C ALA A 69 -3.97 -10.28 3.24
N VAL A 70 -3.11 -11.30 3.22
CA VAL A 70 -2.18 -11.58 4.31
C VAL A 70 -1.10 -10.51 4.40
N ARG A 71 -0.57 -10.06 3.25
CA ARG A 71 0.40 -8.96 3.18
C ARG A 71 -0.19 -7.65 3.69
N TYR A 72 -1.42 -7.33 3.30
CA TYR A 72 -2.14 -6.15 3.78
C TYR A 72 -2.28 -6.16 5.31
N TRP A 73 -2.73 -7.28 5.90
CA TRP A 73 -2.82 -7.42 7.35
C TRP A 73 -1.45 -7.23 8.03
N ALA A 74 -0.39 -7.87 7.50
CA ALA A 74 0.95 -7.73 8.03
C ALA A 74 1.48 -6.29 7.94
N ALA A 75 1.21 -5.62 6.81
CA ALA A 75 1.63 -4.24 6.57
C ALA A 75 0.82 -3.19 7.37
N SER A 76 -0.38 -3.54 7.83
CA SER A 76 -1.17 -2.68 8.72
C SER A 76 -0.59 -2.61 10.13
N ALA A 77 0.29 -3.54 10.51
CA ALA A 77 0.95 -3.54 11.82
C ALA A 77 2.01 -2.42 11.91
N ARG A 78 2.05 -1.74 13.05
CA ARG A 78 3.05 -0.70 13.33
C ARG A 78 4.27 -1.31 14.01
N LEU A 79 5.46 -0.80 13.69
CA LEU A 79 6.68 -1.17 14.40
C LEU A 79 6.53 -0.88 15.89
N GLY A 80 7.06 -1.77 16.73
CA GLY A 80 7.03 -1.65 18.20
C GLY A 80 5.70 -2.00 18.85
N LEU A 81 4.65 -2.29 18.10
CA LEU A 81 3.33 -2.67 18.63
C LEU A 81 3.01 -4.13 18.32
N ASP A 82 2.27 -4.77 19.23
CA ASP A 82 1.73 -6.10 19.01
C ASP A 82 0.60 -6.07 17.98
N ALA A 83 0.52 -7.10 17.14
CA ALA A 83 -0.51 -7.25 16.11
C ALA A 83 -1.34 -8.51 16.40
N ALA A 84 -2.64 -8.34 16.64
CA ALA A 84 -3.55 -9.46 16.77
C ALA A 84 -3.89 -10.06 15.40
N PHE A 85 -4.05 -11.39 15.36
CA PHE A 85 -4.61 -12.06 14.20
C PHE A 85 -6.04 -11.58 13.96
N ASP A 86 -6.29 -10.96 12.81
CA ASP A 86 -7.59 -10.38 12.47
C ASP A 86 -8.03 -10.75 11.05
N GLU A 87 -9.03 -11.64 10.99
CA GLU A 87 -9.62 -12.05 9.71
C GLU A 87 -10.37 -10.92 9.00
N GLN A 88 -10.87 -9.92 9.71
CA GLN A 88 -11.56 -8.79 9.09
C GLN A 88 -10.58 -7.91 8.31
N GLN A 89 -9.39 -7.68 8.85
CA GLN A 89 -8.33 -6.95 8.14
C GLN A 89 -7.92 -7.68 6.85
N MET A 90 -7.88 -9.00 6.87
CA MET A 90 -7.59 -9.78 5.66
C MET A 90 -8.70 -9.66 4.60
N LYS A 91 -9.97 -9.63 5.02
CA LYS A 91 -11.09 -9.39 4.09
C LYS A 91 -11.04 -7.98 3.49
N ILE A 92 -10.64 -6.98 4.28
CA ILE A 92 -10.43 -5.60 3.81
C ILE A 92 -9.32 -5.58 2.75
N GLY A 93 -8.15 -6.15 3.05
CA GLY A 93 -7.04 -6.21 2.11
C GLY A 93 -7.38 -6.92 0.80
N ARG A 94 -8.11 -8.05 0.87
CA ARG A 94 -8.60 -8.74 -0.34
C ARG A 94 -9.53 -7.85 -1.17
N ARG A 95 -10.44 -7.12 -0.52
CA ARG A 95 -11.35 -6.20 -1.20
C ARG A 95 -10.59 -5.05 -1.87
N LEU A 96 -9.57 -4.51 -1.19
CA LEU A 96 -8.69 -3.48 -1.75
C LEU A 96 -7.98 -4.00 -3.01
N ALA A 97 -7.34 -5.16 -2.96
CA ALA A 97 -6.65 -5.75 -4.11
C ALA A 97 -7.57 -5.95 -5.32
N ILE A 98 -8.79 -6.46 -5.10
CA ILE A 98 -9.80 -6.62 -6.16
C ILE A 98 -10.24 -5.25 -6.71
N LYS A 99 -10.43 -4.24 -5.86
CA LYS A 99 -10.82 -2.89 -6.29
C LYS A 99 -9.70 -2.23 -7.11
N VAL A 100 -8.43 -2.38 -6.69
CA VAL A 100 -7.25 -1.89 -7.44
C VAL A 100 -7.21 -2.53 -8.83
N LEU A 101 -7.36 -3.85 -8.93
CA LEU A 101 -7.40 -4.55 -10.21
C LEU A 101 -8.53 -4.05 -11.12
N ASN A 102 -9.74 -3.87 -10.58
CA ASN A 102 -10.89 -3.42 -11.36
C ASN A 102 -10.75 -1.96 -11.81
N ALA A 103 -10.29 -1.07 -10.92
CA ALA A 103 -10.03 0.33 -11.25
C ALA A 103 -8.91 0.46 -12.30
N SER A 104 -7.86 -0.36 -12.20
CA SER A 104 -6.78 -0.41 -13.20
C SER A 104 -7.30 -0.86 -14.55
N LYS A 105 -8.07 -1.96 -14.61
CA LYS A 105 -8.70 -2.40 -15.87
C LYS A 105 -9.56 -1.30 -16.49
N PHE A 106 -10.39 -0.65 -15.67
CA PHE A 106 -11.23 0.44 -16.11
C PHE A 106 -10.39 1.59 -16.72
N ALA A 107 -9.42 2.12 -15.98
CA ALA A 107 -8.60 3.24 -16.44
C ALA A 107 -7.79 2.92 -17.72
N LEU A 108 -7.25 1.69 -17.80
CA LEU A 108 -6.43 1.26 -18.92
C LEU A 108 -7.22 0.94 -20.21
N THR A 109 -8.54 0.72 -20.12
CA THR A 109 -9.38 0.41 -21.28
C THR A 109 -10.14 1.62 -21.84
N MET A 110 -10.05 2.79 -21.19
CA MET A 110 -10.78 3.99 -21.57
C MET A 110 -10.43 4.54 -22.98
N GLY A 111 -9.21 4.32 -23.43
CA GLY A 111 -8.77 4.75 -24.77
C GLY A 111 -9.16 3.82 -25.92
N GLY A 112 -9.83 2.69 -25.64
CA GLY A 112 -10.11 1.63 -26.61
C GLY A 112 -9.03 0.53 -26.62
N GLU A 113 -9.31 -0.57 -27.33
CA GLU A 113 -8.41 -1.72 -27.39
C GLU A 113 -7.11 -1.35 -28.14
N GLY A 114 -5.98 -1.50 -27.45
CA GLY A 114 -4.65 -1.17 -28.03
C GLY A 114 -4.27 0.31 -28.01
N ALA A 115 -5.09 1.20 -27.43
CA ALA A 115 -4.72 2.60 -27.27
C ALA A 115 -3.51 2.75 -26.33
N ALA A 116 -2.55 3.60 -26.72
CA ALA A 116 -1.45 3.96 -25.84
C ALA A 116 -1.99 4.73 -24.63
N ILE A 117 -1.51 4.33 -23.44
CA ILE A 117 -1.81 5.05 -22.21
C ILE A 117 -0.89 6.27 -22.18
N ASP A 118 -1.49 7.46 -22.18
CA ASP A 118 -0.74 8.68 -22.07
C ASP A 118 -0.70 9.16 -20.61
N LEU A 119 0.50 9.27 -20.07
CA LEU A 119 0.77 9.73 -18.72
C LEU A 119 1.29 11.18 -18.69
N ASP A 120 1.14 11.95 -19.77
CA ASP A 120 1.56 13.34 -19.80
C ASP A 120 0.62 14.22 -18.98
N PRO A 121 1.07 14.83 -17.87
CA PRO A 121 0.25 15.73 -17.06
C PRO A 121 -0.23 16.97 -17.82
N ALA A 122 0.42 17.33 -18.94
CA ALA A 122 0.02 18.47 -19.76
C ALA A 122 -1.35 18.27 -20.43
N LEU A 123 -1.78 17.03 -20.61
CA LEU A 123 -3.12 16.69 -21.12
C LEU A 123 -4.22 16.95 -20.09
N VAL A 124 -3.88 17.08 -18.80
CA VAL A 124 -4.87 17.30 -17.74
C VAL A 124 -5.20 18.78 -17.64
N THR A 125 -6.20 19.19 -18.38
CA THR A 125 -6.57 20.62 -18.55
C THR A 125 -7.79 21.03 -17.72
N VAL A 126 -8.71 20.09 -17.44
CA VAL A 126 -9.95 20.38 -16.72
C VAL A 126 -9.66 20.59 -15.20
N PRO A 127 -10.24 21.63 -14.57
CA PRO A 127 -9.95 21.93 -13.15
C PRO A 127 -10.22 20.79 -12.19
N LEU A 128 -11.30 20.01 -12.38
CA LEU A 128 -11.62 18.84 -11.57
C LEU A 128 -10.50 17.78 -11.66
N ASP A 129 -9.98 17.53 -12.86
CA ASP A 129 -8.91 16.54 -13.08
C ASP A 129 -7.58 17.03 -12.47
N ARG A 130 -7.29 18.32 -12.56
CA ARG A 130 -6.14 18.92 -11.88
C ARG A 130 -6.24 18.83 -10.37
N SER A 131 -7.44 18.93 -9.81
CA SER A 131 -7.65 18.85 -8.36
C SER A 131 -7.32 17.45 -7.82
N VAL A 132 -7.69 16.38 -8.53
CA VAL A 132 -7.33 15.02 -8.10
C VAL A 132 -5.82 14.76 -8.21
N LEU A 133 -5.14 15.32 -9.23
CA LEU A 133 -3.68 15.23 -9.32
C LEU A 133 -2.97 16.02 -8.22
N ALA A 134 -3.51 17.17 -7.81
CA ALA A 134 -2.98 17.92 -6.67
C ALA A 134 -3.13 17.14 -5.35
N ALA A 135 -4.28 16.49 -5.14
CA ALA A 135 -4.48 15.60 -4.00
C ALA A 135 -3.53 14.40 -4.03
N LEU A 136 -3.34 13.78 -5.20
CA LEU A 136 -2.39 12.70 -5.41
C LEU A 136 -0.96 13.12 -5.05
N ALA A 137 -0.52 14.30 -5.48
CA ALA A 137 0.82 14.81 -5.15
C ALA A 137 1.03 14.88 -3.63
N SER A 138 0.05 15.40 -2.88
CA SER A 138 0.12 15.45 -1.42
C SER A 138 0.22 14.05 -0.79
N VAL A 139 -0.50 13.06 -1.33
CA VAL A 139 -0.44 11.66 -0.87
C VAL A 139 0.93 11.04 -1.18
N ILE A 140 1.50 11.31 -2.36
CA ILE A 140 2.84 10.82 -2.72
C ILE A 140 3.88 11.37 -1.75
N ASP A 141 3.83 12.67 -1.44
CA ASP A 141 4.76 13.30 -0.50
C ASP A 141 4.64 12.71 0.89
N GLU A 142 3.41 12.58 1.42
CA GLU A 142 3.15 12.00 2.74
C GLU A 142 3.56 10.53 2.83
N ALA A 143 3.17 9.71 1.85
CA ALA A 143 3.52 8.29 1.81
C ALA A 143 5.04 8.09 1.67
N SER A 144 5.71 8.90 0.84
CA SER A 144 7.17 8.85 0.67
C SER A 144 7.90 9.22 1.96
N ALA A 145 7.46 10.27 2.66
CA ALA A 145 8.02 10.66 3.95
C ALA A 145 7.81 9.55 5.00
N ALA A 146 6.64 8.95 5.06
CA ALA A 146 6.34 7.84 5.96
C ALA A 146 7.23 6.61 5.67
N LEU A 147 7.40 6.22 4.39
CA LEU A 147 8.30 5.12 4.02
C LEU A 147 9.75 5.42 4.35
N ALA A 148 10.22 6.65 4.14
CA ALA A 148 11.57 7.08 4.50
C ALA A 148 11.82 6.99 6.02
N SER A 149 10.76 7.12 6.82
CA SER A 149 10.80 7.00 8.29
C SER A 149 10.47 5.58 8.79
N TYR A 150 10.37 4.59 7.90
CA TYR A 150 9.93 3.21 8.18
C TYR A 150 8.51 3.08 8.76
N GLU A 151 7.67 4.09 8.57
CA GLU A 151 6.25 4.09 8.96
C GLU A 151 5.37 3.50 7.84
N HIS A 152 5.65 2.28 7.43
CA HIS A 152 4.99 1.62 6.29
C HIS A 152 3.46 1.54 6.45
N SER A 153 2.96 1.34 7.67
CA SER A 153 1.51 1.31 7.92
C SER A 153 0.84 2.67 7.66
N ARG A 154 1.54 3.79 7.92
CA ARG A 154 1.04 5.13 7.60
C ARG A 154 1.00 5.36 6.09
N ALA A 155 2.04 4.95 5.37
CA ALA A 155 2.06 5.06 3.92
C ALA A 155 0.92 4.25 3.27
N LEU A 156 0.63 3.05 3.76
CA LEU A 156 -0.51 2.24 3.33
C LEU A 156 -1.84 2.97 3.62
N GLU A 157 -2.03 3.47 4.83
CA GLU A 157 -3.27 4.15 5.28
C GLU A 157 -3.61 5.37 4.39
N VAL A 158 -2.65 6.27 4.14
CA VAL A 158 -2.90 7.47 3.35
C VAL A 158 -3.15 7.13 1.88
N THR A 159 -2.44 6.15 1.33
CA THR A 159 -2.63 5.68 -0.04
C THR A 159 -4.00 5.03 -0.21
N GLU A 160 -4.39 4.16 0.71
CA GLU A 160 -5.68 3.48 0.68
C GLU A 160 -6.84 4.48 0.81
N SER A 161 -6.76 5.42 1.75
CA SER A 161 -7.80 6.45 1.95
C SER A 161 -8.01 7.28 0.68
N PHE A 162 -6.93 7.74 0.06
CA PHE A 162 -7.00 8.46 -1.21
C PHE A 162 -7.61 7.58 -2.32
N PHE A 163 -7.19 6.32 -2.41
CA PHE A 163 -7.67 5.42 -3.45
C PHE A 163 -9.19 5.15 -3.35
N TRP A 164 -9.73 5.01 -2.14
CA TRP A 164 -11.17 4.87 -1.96
C TRP A 164 -11.92 6.14 -2.40
N THR A 165 -11.47 7.33 -1.99
CA THR A 165 -12.04 8.62 -2.44
C THR A 165 -11.96 8.76 -3.96
N PHE A 166 -10.81 8.41 -4.55
CA PHE A 166 -10.65 8.40 -6.00
C PHE A 166 -11.67 7.49 -6.69
N CYS A 167 -11.87 6.26 -6.19
CA CYS A 167 -12.79 5.32 -6.80
C CYS A 167 -14.25 5.66 -6.61
N ASP A 168 -14.63 6.11 -5.42
CA ASP A 168 -16.03 6.27 -5.05
C ASP A 168 -16.59 7.64 -5.45
N ASP A 169 -15.71 8.65 -5.55
CA ASP A 169 -16.11 10.01 -5.94
C ASP A 169 -15.62 10.37 -7.36
N TYR A 170 -14.31 10.55 -7.52
CA TYR A 170 -13.75 11.11 -8.76
C TYR A 170 -14.02 10.23 -9.97
N LEU A 171 -13.74 8.93 -9.91
CA LEU A 171 -13.93 8.01 -11.02
C LEU A 171 -15.39 7.97 -11.47
N GLU A 172 -16.34 7.94 -10.53
CA GLU A 172 -17.78 7.97 -10.83
C GLU A 172 -18.20 9.30 -11.49
N LEU A 173 -17.67 10.43 -11.06
CA LEU A 173 -17.96 11.74 -11.64
C LEU A 173 -17.46 11.88 -13.08
N VAL A 174 -16.33 11.26 -13.42
CA VAL A 174 -15.69 11.48 -14.73
C VAL A 174 -15.90 10.36 -15.74
N LYS A 175 -16.46 9.21 -15.32
CA LYS A 175 -16.53 8.02 -16.18
C LYS A 175 -17.26 8.26 -17.50
N GLU A 176 -18.39 8.94 -17.49
CA GLU A 176 -19.16 9.23 -18.72
C GLU A 176 -18.38 10.16 -19.66
N ARG A 177 -17.68 11.16 -19.10
CA ARG A 177 -16.82 12.05 -19.85
C ARG A 177 -15.60 11.31 -20.43
N ALA A 178 -14.99 10.43 -19.64
CA ALA A 178 -13.86 9.61 -20.08
C ALA A 178 -14.25 8.64 -21.21
N TYR A 179 -15.42 8.04 -21.14
CA TYR A 179 -15.96 7.19 -22.22
C TYR A 179 -16.29 7.96 -23.47
N ASN A 180 -16.95 9.11 -23.34
CA ASN A 180 -17.40 9.99 -24.45
C ASN A 180 -18.07 9.23 -25.61
N ARG A 181 -18.88 8.21 -25.29
CA ARG A 181 -19.46 7.28 -26.30
C ARG A 181 -20.35 7.99 -27.36
N ASP A 182 -21.09 8.97 -26.87
CA ASP A 182 -22.06 9.70 -27.69
C ASP A 182 -21.49 11.03 -28.23
N GLY A 183 -20.20 11.31 -28.01
CA GLY A 183 -19.58 12.58 -28.41
C GLY A 183 -20.17 13.81 -27.69
N ALA A 184 -20.80 13.61 -26.51
CA ALA A 184 -21.42 14.68 -25.73
C ALA A 184 -20.40 15.65 -25.12
N TRP A 185 -19.15 15.24 -25.01
CA TRP A 185 -18.04 16.03 -24.46
C TRP A 185 -17.04 16.35 -25.58
N ASP A 186 -16.38 17.50 -25.49
CA ASP A 186 -15.26 17.78 -26.41
C ASP A 186 -14.10 16.82 -26.10
N GLU A 187 -13.33 16.47 -27.14
CA GLU A 187 -12.30 15.44 -27.03
C GLU A 187 -11.15 15.86 -26.10
N ALA A 188 -10.84 17.14 -25.99
CA ALA A 188 -9.82 17.63 -25.06
C ALA A 188 -10.24 17.40 -23.60
N SER A 189 -11.52 17.61 -23.29
CA SER A 189 -12.08 17.35 -21.96
C SER A 189 -12.12 15.84 -21.65
N ALA A 190 -12.46 14.99 -22.61
CA ALA A 190 -12.42 13.54 -22.45
C ALA A 190 -11.00 13.01 -22.30
N ALA A 191 -10.05 13.52 -23.08
CA ALA A 191 -8.63 13.19 -22.97
C ALA A 191 -8.05 13.59 -21.61
N SER A 192 -8.44 14.76 -21.07
CA SER A 192 -8.06 15.20 -19.73
C SER A 192 -8.50 14.21 -18.65
N ALA A 193 -9.73 13.70 -18.71
CA ALA A 193 -10.22 12.69 -17.77
C ALA A 193 -9.45 11.38 -17.89
N ARG A 194 -9.23 10.87 -19.10
CA ARG A 194 -8.48 9.62 -19.34
C ARG A 194 -7.05 9.71 -18.84
N ALA A 195 -6.35 10.80 -19.13
CA ALA A 195 -5.00 11.05 -18.66
C ALA A 195 -4.94 11.10 -17.12
N ALA A 196 -5.85 11.82 -16.48
CA ALA A 196 -5.90 11.88 -15.01
C ALA A 196 -6.17 10.52 -14.37
N LEU A 197 -7.11 9.73 -14.91
CA LEU A 197 -7.38 8.36 -14.45
C LEU A 197 -6.14 7.48 -14.57
N ALA A 198 -5.44 7.53 -15.70
CA ALA A 198 -4.23 6.73 -15.93
C ALA A 198 -3.08 7.13 -14.99
N ILE A 199 -2.84 8.44 -14.83
CA ILE A 199 -1.80 8.96 -13.92
C ILE A 199 -2.07 8.56 -12.47
N VAL A 200 -3.32 8.68 -12.02
CA VAL A 200 -3.68 8.28 -10.65
C VAL A 200 -3.44 6.79 -10.43
N ILE A 201 -3.90 5.94 -11.34
CA ILE A 201 -3.73 4.49 -11.21
C ILE A 201 -2.25 4.09 -11.24
N ASP A 202 -1.45 4.63 -12.17
CA ASP A 202 -0.01 4.33 -12.22
C ASP A 202 0.69 4.66 -10.90
N ASN A 203 0.41 5.82 -10.32
CA ASN A 203 1.03 6.23 -9.06
C ASN A 203 0.52 5.43 -7.85
N VAL A 204 -0.78 5.17 -7.75
CA VAL A 204 -1.36 4.35 -6.66
C VAL A 204 -0.79 2.94 -6.68
N VAL A 205 -0.67 2.30 -7.85
CA VAL A 205 -0.09 0.95 -7.96
C VAL A 205 1.39 0.97 -7.53
N ARG A 206 2.15 2.02 -7.86
CA ARG A 206 3.54 2.18 -7.39
C ARG A 206 3.62 2.37 -5.87
N LEU A 207 2.74 3.18 -5.28
CA LEU A 207 2.67 3.36 -3.83
C LEU A 207 2.27 2.08 -3.09
N LEU A 208 1.46 1.23 -3.71
CA LEU A 208 1.04 -0.06 -3.15
C LEU A 208 2.01 -1.21 -3.46
N ALA A 209 3.01 -1.03 -4.32
CA ALA A 209 3.93 -2.09 -4.73
C ALA A 209 4.75 -2.74 -3.59
N PRO A 210 5.07 -2.06 -2.46
CA PRO A 210 5.73 -2.68 -1.32
C PRO A 210 4.84 -3.64 -0.52
N TYR A 211 3.51 -3.62 -0.70
CA TYR A 211 2.49 -4.29 0.13
C TYR A 211 1.89 -5.57 -0.45
#